data_98c916e9afaf54d2f771825a0049b9c7
#
_entry.id   98c916e9afaf54d2f771825a0049b9c7
#
_cell.length_a   1.000
_cell.length_b   1.000
_cell.length_c   1.000
_cell.angle_alpha   90.00
_cell.angle_beta   90.00
_cell.angle_gamma   90.00
#
_symmetry.space_group_name_H-M   'P 1'
#
loop_
_entity.id
_entity.type
_entity.pdbx_description
1 polymer ?
#
loop_
_entity_poly.entity_id
_entity_poly.type
_entity_poly.pdbx_seq_one_letter_code
_entity_poly.pdbx_strand_id
1 'polypeptide(L)'
;FALGRDFLDAVAREAPDAVFLCNPNNPTGRLIDPGLLGEIADLCREKGIRLFLDECFLDLTEQGRSMKPRLADFPGLFLLKAFTKSYGMAGLRLGYCLTRDHALLRRMGAETQPWNVSVPAQAAGVAALGERAFLQRAKDVIESERPKLAAALRALGFRVVPSDANYLLFSGPTGLDMTLRRVGIAIRPCANYHGLTDGWYRVAVRLPEENEQLIAALREAAGR
;
A
#
# COMPACT_ATOMS: atom_id res chain seq x y z
N PHE A 1 -1.49 -15.00 3.81
CA PHE A 1 -1.17 -13.63 3.36
C PHE A 1 -0.91 -12.63 4.50
N ALA A 2 -0.86 -13.04 5.75
CA ALA A 2 -0.40 -12.20 6.85
C ALA A 2 1.11 -12.40 7.05
N LEU A 3 1.84 -11.35 7.41
CA LEU A 3 3.20 -11.46 7.90
C LEU A 3 3.16 -12.18 9.26
N GLY A 4 3.97 -13.21 9.45
CA GLY A 4 4.02 -14.01 10.66
C GLY A 4 5.36 -13.88 11.40
N ARG A 5 5.47 -14.54 12.54
CA ARG A 5 6.71 -14.59 13.34
C ARG A 5 7.87 -15.28 12.61
N ASP A 6 7.56 -16.15 11.66
CA ASP A 6 8.55 -16.77 10.76
C ASP A 6 9.41 -15.74 10.03
N PHE A 7 8.85 -14.59 9.69
CA PHE A 7 9.61 -13.48 9.12
C PHE A 7 10.59 -12.86 10.14
N LEU A 8 10.15 -12.65 11.38
CA LEU A 8 11.02 -12.16 12.45
C LEU A 8 12.19 -13.13 12.71
N ASP A 9 11.90 -14.43 12.75
CA ASP A 9 12.90 -15.48 12.92
C ASP A 9 13.89 -15.52 11.75
N ALA A 10 13.40 -15.31 10.53
CA ALA A 10 14.25 -15.20 9.34
C ALA A 10 15.17 -13.97 9.42
N VAL A 11 14.66 -12.79 9.79
CA VAL A 11 15.49 -11.58 9.98
C VAL A 11 16.55 -11.81 11.07
N ALA A 12 16.18 -12.48 12.16
CA ALA A 12 17.11 -12.79 13.24
C ALA A 12 18.25 -13.70 12.80
N ARG A 13 17.93 -14.72 11.98
CA ARG A 13 18.88 -15.74 11.48
C ARG A 13 19.78 -15.19 10.37
N GLU A 14 19.19 -14.54 9.37
CA GLU A 14 19.92 -14.07 8.18
C GLU A 14 20.71 -12.78 8.45
N ALA A 15 20.30 -11.99 9.44
CA ALA A 15 20.90 -10.71 9.81
C ALA A 15 21.25 -9.83 8.59
N PRO A 16 20.28 -9.50 7.71
CA PRO A 16 20.54 -8.74 6.49
C PRO A 16 20.96 -7.31 6.79
N ASP A 17 21.59 -6.61 5.84
CA ASP A 17 21.94 -5.20 5.97
C ASP A 17 20.71 -4.29 5.98
N ALA A 18 19.64 -4.72 5.31
CA ALA A 18 18.39 -3.96 5.20
C ALA A 18 17.17 -4.88 5.08
N VAL A 19 16.06 -4.41 5.65
CA VAL A 19 14.73 -5.03 5.55
C VAL A 19 13.78 -4.04 4.90
N PHE A 20 12.97 -4.52 3.94
CA PHE A 20 11.92 -3.74 3.29
C PHE A 20 10.56 -4.33 3.62
N LEU A 21 9.66 -3.53 4.18
CA LEU A 21 8.28 -3.89 4.49
C LEU A 21 7.31 -2.88 3.90
N CYS A 22 6.12 -3.33 3.51
CA CYS A 22 5.03 -2.47 3.09
C CYS A 22 3.85 -2.62 4.06
N ASN A 23 3.38 -1.51 4.63
CA ASN A 23 2.33 -1.51 5.65
C ASN A 23 1.31 -0.38 5.39
N PRO A 24 0.07 -0.68 4.91
CA PRO A 24 -0.44 -2.02 4.58
C PRO A 24 0.27 -2.64 3.38
N ASN A 25 0.33 -3.97 3.37
CA ASN A 25 1.04 -4.71 2.33
C ASN A 25 0.34 -4.63 0.96
N ASN A 26 1.10 -4.44 -0.09
CA ASN A 26 0.66 -4.52 -1.48
C ASN A 26 1.15 -5.85 -2.10
N PRO A 27 0.28 -6.76 -2.57
CA PRO A 27 -1.10 -6.51 -3.02
C PRO A 27 -2.21 -6.90 -2.03
N THR A 28 -1.91 -7.44 -0.84
CA THR A 28 -2.91 -8.04 0.04
C THR A 28 -3.80 -7.02 0.76
N GLY A 29 -3.31 -5.79 0.95
CA GLY A 29 -4.00 -4.74 1.70
C GLY A 29 -3.99 -4.92 3.22
N ARG A 30 -3.28 -5.92 3.75
CA ARG A 30 -3.26 -6.21 5.18
C ARG A 30 -2.26 -5.34 5.92
N LEU A 31 -2.68 -4.82 7.06
CA LEU A 31 -1.77 -4.24 8.04
C LEU A 31 -0.92 -5.35 8.69
N ILE A 32 0.30 -5.02 9.00
CA ILE A 32 1.16 -5.83 9.88
C ILE A 32 0.65 -5.66 11.31
N ASP A 33 0.62 -6.75 12.07
CA ASP A 33 0.30 -6.67 13.50
C ASP A 33 1.23 -5.66 14.19
N PRO A 34 0.70 -4.69 14.96
CA PRO A 34 1.53 -3.65 15.56
C PRO A 34 2.58 -4.16 16.53
N GLY A 35 2.29 -5.26 17.27
CA GLY A 35 3.24 -5.90 18.16
C GLY A 35 4.40 -6.52 17.38
N LEU A 36 4.08 -7.31 16.34
CA LEU A 36 5.08 -7.91 15.47
C LEU A 36 5.94 -6.85 14.76
N LEU A 37 5.32 -5.76 14.26
CA LEU A 37 6.06 -4.66 13.64
C LEU A 37 7.01 -3.98 14.62
N GLY A 38 6.57 -3.84 15.89
CA GLY A 38 7.41 -3.34 16.98
C GLY A 38 8.61 -4.25 17.23
N GLU A 39 8.38 -5.57 17.36
CA GLU A 39 9.43 -6.57 17.56
C GLU A 39 10.45 -6.58 16.42
N ILE A 40 9.98 -6.49 15.16
CA ILE A 40 10.86 -6.39 13.99
C ILE A 40 11.72 -5.12 14.05
N ALA A 41 11.12 -3.99 14.41
CA ALA A 41 11.85 -2.72 14.53
C ALA A 41 12.90 -2.77 15.65
N ASP A 42 12.58 -3.38 16.80
CA ASP A 42 13.53 -3.55 17.91
C ASP A 42 14.68 -4.47 17.51
N LEU A 43 14.42 -5.61 16.88
CA LEU A 43 15.44 -6.52 16.37
C LEU A 43 16.35 -5.82 15.34
N CYS A 44 15.77 -5.07 14.39
CA CYS A 44 16.55 -4.33 13.40
C CYS A 44 17.45 -3.28 14.05
N ARG A 45 16.92 -2.54 15.04
CA ARG A 45 17.70 -1.55 15.81
C ARG A 45 18.85 -2.20 16.54
N GLU A 46 18.61 -3.30 17.27
CA GLU A 46 19.62 -4.03 18.05
C GLU A 46 20.74 -4.60 17.19
N LYS A 47 20.40 -5.11 16.01
CA LYS A 47 21.36 -5.68 15.07
C LYS A 47 21.98 -4.67 14.09
N GLY A 48 21.61 -3.39 14.15
CA GLY A 48 22.09 -2.36 13.22
C GLY A 48 21.56 -2.53 11.79
N ILE A 49 20.45 -3.24 11.61
CA ILE A 49 19.78 -3.47 10.32
C ILE A 49 18.95 -2.23 9.97
N ARG A 50 19.02 -1.75 8.72
CA ARG A 50 18.13 -0.67 8.25
C ARG A 50 16.75 -1.22 7.95
N LEU A 51 15.70 -0.56 8.46
CA LEU A 51 14.31 -0.90 8.19
C LEU A 51 13.67 0.16 7.29
N PHE A 52 13.37 -0.21 6.05
CA PHE A 52 12.58 0.60 5.11
C PHE A 52 11.13 0.17 5.20
N LEU A 53 10.26 1.05 5.72
CA LEU A 53 8.84 0.80 5.88
C LEU A 53 8.05 1.68 4.92
N ASP A 54 7.43 1.07 3.93
CA ASP A 54 6.56 1.75 2.98
C ASP A 54 5.16 1.94 3.58
N GLU A 55 4.87 3.16 4.00
CA GLU A 55 3.59 3.61 4.54
C GLU A 55 2.77 4.41 3.50
N CYS A 56 3.01 4.26 2.19
CA CYS A 56 2.35 5.07 1.16
C CYS A 56 0.82 4.93 1.13
N PHE A 57 0.27 3.83 1.63
CA PHE A 57 -1.17 3.60 1.74
C PHE A 57 -1.73 3.80 3.15
N LEU A 58 -0.86 3.95 4.15
CA LEU A 58 -1.25 3.93 5.55
C LEU A 58 -2.24 5.04 5.92
N ASP A 59 -2.06 6.24 5.35
CA ASP A 59 -2.91 7.39 5.62
C ASP A 59 -4.37 7.20 5.13
N LEU A 60 -4.62 6.19 4.31
CA LEU A 60 -5.94 5.79 3.81
C LEU A 60 -6.57 4.63 4.62
N THR A 61 -5.94 4.21 5.70
CA THR A 61 -6.46 3.15 6.57
C THR A 61 -7.11 3.75 7.83
N GLU A 62 -8.09 3.04 8.37
CA GLU A 62 -8.75 3.41 9.62
C GLU A 62 -7.85 3.13 10.83
N GLN A 63 -7.30 1.92 10.90
CA GLN A 63 -6.60 1.39 12.07
C GLN A 63 -5.08 1.52 12.00
N GLY A 64 -4.54 1.85 10.82
CA GLY A 64 -3.09 1.96 10.63
C GLY A 64 -2.45 3.02 11.52
N ARG A 65 -1.34 2.67 12.15
CA ARG A 65 -0.54 3.57 12.98
C ARG A 65 0.85 3.66 12.40
N SER A 66 1.30 4.90 12.15
CA SER A 66 2.64 5.16 11.63
C SER A 66 3.71 4.88 12.67
N MET A 67 4.84 4.36 12.21
CA MET A 67 6.06 4.20 13.02
C MET A 67 6.83 5.51 13.23
N LYS A 68 6.28 6.68 12.87
CA LYS A 68 6.88 8.00 13.12
C LYS A 68 7.43 8.18 14.54
N PRO A 69 6.72 7.81 15.62
CA PRO A 69 7.26 7.95 16.98
C PRO A 69 8.60 7.22 17.20
N ARG A 70 8.81 6.10 16.50
CA ARG A 70 10.03 5.28 16.61
C ARG A 70 11.26 5.92 15.91
N LEU A 71 11.07 6.98 15.13
CA LEU A 71 12.20 7.71 14.53
C LEU A 71 13.10 8.36 15.59
N ALA A 72 12.60 8.58 16.81
CA ALA A 72 13.36 9.19 17.89
C ALA A 72 14.49 8.28 18.39
N ASP A 73 14.23 6.99 18.47
CA ASP A 73 15.10 5.97 19.08
C ASP A 73 15.66 4.96 18.08
N PHE A 74 15.28 5.04 16.80
CA PHE A 74 15.79 4.16 15.75
C PHE A 74 16.26 4.94 14.50
N PRO A 75 17.52 5.42 14.48
CA PRO A 75 18.08 6.13 13.31
C PRO A 75 18.06 5.34 12.02
N GLY A 76 18.17 4.00 12.08
CA GLY A 76 18.10 3.11 10.91
C GLY A 76 16.70 2.87 10.35
N LEU A 77 15.67 3.54 10.90
CA LEU A 77 14.30 3.48 10.36
C LEU A 77 14.11 4.52 9.24
N PHE A 78 13.59 4.06 8.11
CA PHE A 78 13.17 4.87 6.96
C PHE A 78 11.68 4.67 6.72
N LEU A 79 10.89 5.72 6.89
CA LEU A 79 9.47 5.71 6.53
C LEU A 79 9.30 6.32 5.16
N LEU A 80 8.71 5.58 4.24
CA LEU A 80 8.38 6.05 2.90
C LEU A 80 6.93 6.50 2.85
N LYS A 81 6.69 7.68 2.32
CA LYS A 81 5.37 8.30 2.16
C LYS A 81 5.23 8.83 0.74
N ALA A 82 4.00 8.82 0.21
CA ALA A 82 3.73 9.35 -1.12
C ALA A 82 2.39 10.07 -1.20
N PHE A 83 2.38 11.17 -1.96
CA PHE A 83 1.16 11.89 -2.30
C PHE A 83 0.34 11.20 -3.38
N THR A 84 0.95 10.23 -4.09
CA THR A 84 0.35 9.53 -5.23
C THR A 84 -0.96 8.83 -4.90
N LYS A 85 -1.14 8.39 -3.66
CA LYS A 85 -2.34 7.66 -3.21
C LYS A 85 -3.21 8.53 -2.32
N SER A 86 -2.63 9.08 -1.26
CA SER A 86 -3.37 9.85 -0.24
C SER A 86 -4.06 11.09 -0.82
N TYR A 87 -3.47 11.71 -1.84
CA TYR A 87 -3.99 12.92 -2.47
C TYR A 87 -4.29 12.76 -3.97
N GLY A 88 -4.26 11.53 -4.50
CA GLY A 88 -4.57 11.28 -5.91
C GLY A 88 -3.56 11.86 -6.92
N MET A 89 -2.37 12.26 -6.49
CA MET A 89 -1.38 12.97 -7.30
C MET A 89 -0.39 12.02 -8.01
N ALA A 90 -0.88 10.94 -8.60
CA ALA A 90 -0.03 9.93 -9.21
C ALA A 90 0.85 10.49 -10.35
N GLY A 91 0.33 11.43 -11.14
CA GLY A 91 1.03 12.06 -12.27
C GLY A 91 2.16 13.01 -11.86
N LEU A 92 2.09 13.61 -10.68
CA LEU A 92 3.10 14.55 -10.18
C LEU A 92 4.36 13.89 -9.63
N ARG A 93 4.35 12.58 -9.41
CA ARG A 93 5.51 11.79 -8.97
C ARG A 93 6.15 12.29 -7.67
N LEU A 94 5.34 12.70 -6.68
CA LEU A 94 5.80 13.25 -5.41
C LEU A 94 5.71 12.21 -4.29
N GLY A 95 6.78 12.09 -3.53
CA GLY A 95 6.90 11.31 -2.30
C GLY A 95 8.02 11.85 -1.43
N TYR A 96 8.15 11.33 -0.23
CA TYR A 96 9.20 11.71 0.70
C TYR A 96 9.53 10.56 1.65
N CYS A 97 10.71 10.62 2.24
CA CYS A 97 11.08 9.74 3.34
C CYS A 97 11.28 10.53 4.63
N LEU A 98 11.09 9.84 5.75
CA LEU A 98 11.39 10.35 7.09
C LEU A 98 12.39 9.40 7.72
N THR A 99 13.51 9.95 8.20
CA THR A 99 14.55 9.20 8.92
C THR A 99 15.40 10.14 9.75
N ARG A 100 16.15 9.61 10.71
CA ARG A 100 17.19 10.32 11.45
C ARG A 100 18.62 9.98 11.00
N ASP A 101 18.79 9.11 10.02
CA ASP A 101 20.09 8.84 9.40
C ASP A 101 20.50 10.00 8.46
N HIS A 102 20.96 11.10 9.06
CA HIS A 102 21.42 12.28 8.31
C HIS A 102 22.63 11.98 7.42
N ALA A 103 23.44 10.99 7.77
CA ALA A 103 24.60 10.61 6.96
C ALA A 103 24.14 9.97 5.64
N LEU A 104 23.19 9.04 5.72
CA LEU A 104 22.60 8.41 4.52
C LEU A 104 21.80 9.42 3.70
N LEU A 105 21.03 10.33 4.31
CA LEU A 105 20.32 11.39 3.58
C LEU A 105 21.26 12.27 2.77
N ARG A 106 22.43 12.65 3.33
CA ARG A 106 23.42 13.43 2.56
C ARG A 106 23.99 12.64 1.38
N ARG A 107 24.28 11.35 1.57
CA ARG A 107 24.76 10.48 0.47
C ARG A 107 23.68 10.30 -0.61
N MET A 108 22.45 10.04 -0.22
CA MET A 108 21.32 9.95 -1.16
C MET A 108 21.16 11.25 -1.96
N GLY A 109 21.26 12.42 -1.28
CA GLY A 109 21.17 13.71 -1.94
C GLY A 109 22.31 13.95 -2.95
N ALA A 110 23.52 13.47 -2.68
CA ALA A 110 24.67 13.59 -3.59
C ALA A 110 24.51 12.71 -4.85
N GLU A 111 23.82 11.56 -4.73
CA GLU A 111 23.57 10.64 -5.84
C GLU A 111 22.27 10.96 -6.61
N THR A 112 21.47 11.91 -6.08
CA THR A 112 20.20 12.27 -6.73
C THR A 112 20.43 13.28 -7.86
N GLN A 113 19.76 13.08 -8.98
CA GLN A 113 19.81 14.02 -10.10
C GLN A 113 19.32 15.43 -9.69
N PRO A 114 19.89 16.51 -10.21
CA PRO A 114 19.40 17.87 -9.99
C PRO A 114 17.92 17.99 -10.39
N TRP A 115 17.15 18.79 -9.64
CA TRP A 115 15.71 19.05 -9.88
C TRP A 115 14.84 17.81 -10.01
N ASN A 116 15.13 16.77 -9.23
CA ASN A 116 14.38 15.52 -9.21
C ASN A 116 12.88 15.68 -8.85
N VAL A 117 12.49 16.81 -8.22
CA VAL A 117 11.09 17.16 -7.93
C VAL A 117 10.72 18.44 -8.69
N SER A 118 9.75 18.34 -9.60
CA SER A 118 9.30 19.48 -10.40
C SER A 118 8.63 20.56 -9.54
N VAL A 119 8.73 21.83 -9.97
CA VAL A 119 8.08 22.97 -9.29
C VAL A 119 6.58 22.77 -9.10
N PRO A 120 5.80 22.31 -10.09
CA PRO A 120 4.38 22.00 -9.89
C PRO A 120 4.15 20.93 -8.81
N ALA A 121 5.00 19.90 -8.74
CA ALA A 121 4.87 18.85 -7.71
C ALA A 121 5.15 19.43 -6.30
N GLN A 122 6.14 20.31 -6.16
CA GLN A 122 6.45 20.97 -4.88
C GLN A 122 5.27 21.83 -4.42
N ALA A 123 4.75 22.70 -5.30
CA ALA A 123 3.63 23.58 -4.99
C ALA A 123 2.36 22.79 -4.60
N ALA A 124 2.04 21.74 -5.37
CA ALA A 124 0.91 20.87 -5.09
C ALA A 124 1.08 20.09 -3.77
N GLY A 125 2.29 19.63 -3.48
CA GLY A 125 2.58 18.93 -2.22
C GLY A 125 2.39 19.82 -0.99
N VAL A 126 2.87 21.06 -1.05
CA VAL A 126 2.66 22.04 0.03
C VAL A 126 1.17 22.32 0.23
N ALA A 127 0.43 22.57 -0.84
CA ALA A 127 -1.02 22.80 -0.78
C ALA A 127 -1.75 21.57 -0.18
N ALA A 128 -1.42 20.36 -0.63
CA ALA A 128 -2.05 19.12 -0.18
C ALA A 128 -1.88 18.86 1.32
N LEU A 129 -0.76 19.23 1.92
CA LEU A 129 -0.54 19.06 3.36
C LEU A 129 -1.54 19.85 4.22
N GLY A 130 -2.13 20.92 3.69
CA GLY A 130 -3.21 21.66 4.31
C GLY A 130 -4.59 21.01 4.21
N GLU A 131 -4.79 20.08 3.27
CA GLU A 131 -6.08 19.51 2.88
C GLU A 131 -6.48 18.28 3.70
N ARG A 132 -6.51 18.40 5.04
CA ARG A 132 -6.87 17.30 5.95
C ARG A 132 -8.28 16.78 5.72
N ALA A 133 -9.23 17.66 5.38
CA ALA A 133 -10.61 17.30 5.08
C ALA A 133 -10.72 16.42 3.83
N PHE A 134 -9.87 16.63 2.82
CA PHE A 134 -9.83 15.76 1.64
C PHE A 134 -9.47 14.32 2.02
N LEU A 135 -8.42 14.16 2.83
CA LEU A 135 -7.97 12.84 3.27
C LEU A 135 -9.04 12.14 4.13
N GLN A 136 -9.75 12.88 4.97
CA GLN A 136 -10.84 12.31 5.78
C GLN A 136 -11.99 11.83 4.90
N ARG A 137 -12.45 12.63 3.94
CA ARG A 137 -13.49 12.21 2.97
C ARG A 137 -13.08 10.95 2.19
N ALA A 138 -11.80 10.85 1.79
CA ALA A 138 -11.31 9.65 1.12
C ALA A 138 -11.38 8.41 2.03
N LYS A 139 -11.05 8.55 3.31
CA LYS A 139 -11.20 7.47 4.31
C LYS A 139 -12.66 7.05 4.47
N ASP A 140 -13.57 8.02 4.64
CA ASP A 140 -15.01 7.76 4.83
C ASP A 140 -15.58 6.93 3.66
N VAL A 141 -15.20 7.27 2.42
CA VAL A 141 -15.57 6.49 1.23
C VAL A 141 -14.99 5.08 1.27
N ILE A 142 -13.70 4.94 1.59
CA ILE A 142 -13.04 3.63 1.64
C ILE A 142 -13.69 2.73 2.71
N GLU A 143 -13.96 3.26 3.89
CA GLU A 143 -14.58 2.55 5.00
C GLU A 143 -16.00 2.08 4.67
N SER A 144 -16.78 2.92 3.99
CA SER A 144 -18.13 2.58 3.52
C SER A 144 -18.12 1.56 2.37
N GLU A 145 -17.27 1.75 1.38
CA GLU A 145 -17.33 1.01 0.11
C GLU A 145 -16.54 -0.29 0.11
N ARG A 146 -15.41 -0.37 0.83
CA ARG A 146 -14.59 -1.58 0.89
C ARG A 146 -15.38 -2.83 1.33
N PRO A 147 -16.16 -2.80 2.43
CA PRO A 147 -16.94 -3.98 2.83
C PRO A 147 -18.03 -4.35 1.83
N LYS A 148 -18.68 -3.39 1.18
CA LYS A 148 -19.70 -3.63 0.15
C LYS A 148 -19.09 -4.31 -1.07
N LEU A 149 -17.99 -3.78 -1.58
CA LEU A 149 -17.26 -4.35 -2.72
C LEU A 149 -16.76 -5.76 -2.39
N ALA A 150 -16.21 -5.98 -1.19
CA ALA A 150 -15.75 -7.29 -0.75
C ALA A 150 -16.90 -8.30 -0.65
N ALA A 151 -18.06 -7.89 -0.15
CA ALA A 151 -19.26 -8.73 -0.07
C ALA A 151 -19.78 -9.09 -1.48
N ALA A 152 -19.83 -8.13 -2.39
CA ALA A 152 -20.25 -8.36 -3.77
C ALA A 152 -19.32 -9.34 -4.51
N LEU A 153 -18.01 -9.19 -4.35
CA LEU A 153 -17.02 -10.13 -4.91
C LEU A 153 -17.23 -11.56 -4.37
N ARG A 154 -17.46 -11.71 -3.06
CA ARG A 154 -17.74 -13.02 -2.44
C ARG A 154 -19.05 -13.62 -2.95
N ALA A 155 -20.09 -12.81 -3.12
CA ALA A 155 -21.39 -13.26 -3.67
C ALA A 155 -21.26 -13.77 -5.11
N LEU A 156 -20.27 -13.28 -5.86
CA LEU A 156 -19.91 -13.80 -7.18
C LEU A 156 -19.05 -15.07 -7.13
N GLY A 157 -18.75 -15.59 -5.94
CA GLY A 157 -17.98 -16.82 -5.75
C GLY A 157 -16.46 -16.59 -5.74
N PHE A 158 -15.98 -15.36 -5.73
CA PHE A 158 -14.57 -15.08 -5.68
C PHE A 158 -14.00 -15.18 -4.24
N ARG A 159 -12.80 -15.72 -4.12
CA ARG A 159 -12.07 -15.70 -2.85
C ARG A 159 -11.46 -14.30 -2.64
N VAL A 160 -11.89 -13.58 -1.61
CA VAL A 160 -11.42 -12.23 -1.29
C VAL A 160 -10.54 -12.25 -0.06
N VAL A 161 -9.35 -11.70 -0.15
CA VAL A 161 -8.44 -11.52 0.98
C VAL A 161 -8.93 -10.34 1.82
N PRO A 162 -9.04 -10.47 3.16
CA PRO A 162 -9.34 -9.34 4.03
C PRO A 162 -8.32 -8.21 3.84
N SER A 163 -8.77 -6.97 3.78
CA SER A 163 -7.92 -5.80 3.52
C SER A 163 -8.28 -4.63 4.42
N ASP A 164 -7.26 -3.90 4.86
CA ASP A 164 -7.37 -2.64 5.59
C ASP A 164 -7.11 -1.42 4.68
N ALA A 165 -6.65 -1.68 3.44
CA ALA A 165 -6.28 -0.67 2.46
C ALA A 165 -7.46 -0.24 1.57
N ASN A 166 -7.19 0.71 0.68
CA ASN A 166 -8.13 1.18 -0.33
C ASN A 166 -8.16 0.29 -1.60
N TYR A 167 -7.86 -1.00 -1.45
CA TYR A 167 -7.92 -2.01 -2.52
C TYR A 167 -8.19 -3.38 -1.95
N LEU A 168 -8.67 -4.29 -2.80
CA LEU A 168 -8.92 -5.69 -2.47
C LEU A 168 -8.13 -6.60 -3.39
N LEU A 169 -7.50 -7.63 -2.81
CA LEU A 169 -6.93 -8.76 -3.54
C LEU A 169 -7.96 -9.88 -3.56
N PHE A 170 -8.24 -10.43 -4.73
CA PHE A 170 -9.17 -11.54 -4.89
C PHE A 170 -8.70 -12.51 -5.97
N SER A 171 -9.20 -13.75 -5.93
CA SER A 171 -8.98 -14.74 -7.00
C SER A 171 -10.26 -14.94 -7.80
N GLY A 172 -10.10 -15.08 -9.12
CA GLY A 172 -11.15 -15.32 -10.10
C GLY A 172 -10.62 -16.12 -11.31
N PRO A 173 -11.41 -16.29 -12.36
CA PRO A 173 -10.98 -16.99 -13.56
C PRO A 173 -9.76 -16.35 -14.22
N THR A 174 -8.87 -17.17 -14.78
CA THR A 174 -7.75 -16.68 -15.60
C THR A 174 -8.27 -15.87 -16.79
N GLY A 175 -7.63 -14.73 -17.09
CA GLY A 175 -8.04 -13.85 -18.20
C GLY A 175 -9.20 -12.89 -17.87
N LEU A 176 -9.67 -12.84 -16.62
CA LEU A 176 -10.73 -11.93 -16.19
C LEU A 176 -10.40 -10.46 -16.47
N ASP A 177 -9.13 -10.06 -16.29
CA ASP A 177 -8.64 -8.72 -16.60
C ASP A 177 -8.78 -8.35 -18.08
N MET A 178 -8.55 -9.31 -18.98
CA MET A 178 -8.73 -9.13 -20.44
C MET A 178 -10.20 -9.03 -20.80
N THR A 179 -11.06 -9.82 -20.15
CA THR A 179 -12.51 -9.77 -20.36
C THR A 179 -13.08 -8.41 -19.94
N LEU A 180 -12.72 -7.92 -18.75
CA LEU A 180 -13.18 -6.63 -18.25
C LEU A 180 -12.62 -5.45 -19.06
N ARG A 181 -11.40 -5.57 -19.58
CA ARG A 181 -10.81 -4.54 -20.44
C ARG A 181 -11.62 -4.29 -21.72
N ARG A 182 -12.30 -5.31 -22.27
CA ARG A 182 -13.18 -5.16 -23.45
C ARG A 182 -14.38 -4.26 -23.20
N VAL A 183 -14.80 -4.14 -21.94
CA VAL A 183 -15.89 -3.25 -21.52
C VAL A 183 -15.36 -1.99 -20.80
N GLY A 184 -14.09 -1.65 -21.01
CA GLY A 184 -13.48 -0.40 -20.50
C GLY A 184 -13.05 -0.43 -19.03
N ILE A 185 -13.06 -1.60 -18.37
CA ILE A 185 -12.68 -1.73 -16.96
C ILE A 185 -11.32 -2.40 -16.83
N ALA A 186 -10.38 -1.72 -16.15
CA ALA A 186 -9.06 -2.24 -15.88
C ALA A 186 -8.92 -2.72 -14.44
N ILE A 187 -8.57 -3.99 -14.25
CA ILE A 187 -8.17 -4.57 -12.98
C ILE A 187 -6.70 -4.97 -13.05
N ARG A 188 -6.02 -4.99 -11.90
CA ARG A 188 -4.58 -5.31 -11.85
C ARG A 188 -4.37 -6.82 -11.72
N PRO A 189 -3.82 -7.54 -12.73
CA PRO A 189 -3.35 -8.91 -12.56
C PRO A 189 -2.14 -8.94 -11.63
N CYS A 190 -2.09 -9.95 -10.74
CA CYS A 190 -1.12 -10.05 -9.66
C CYS A 190 -0.20 -11.28 -9.77
N ALA A 191 -0.19 -11.99 -10.90
CA ALA A 191 0.68 -13.15 -11.11
C ALA A 191 2.18 -12.83 -11.04
N ASN A 192 2.56 -11.56 -11.18
CA ASN A 192 3.95 -11.11 -11.05
C ASN A 192 4.44 -10.98 -9.59
N TYR A 193 3.56 -11.16 -8.60
CA TYR A 193 3.97 -11.19 -7.21
C TYR A 193 4.39 -12.61 -6.82
N HIS A 194 5.50 -12.74 -6.09
CA HIS A 194 5.94 -14.02 -5.57
C HIS A 194 4.84 -14.68 -4.70
N GLY A 195 4.55 -15.96 -4.97
CA GLY A 195 3.50 -16.70 -4.27
C GLY A 195 2.08 -16.46 -4.78
N LEU A 196 1.88 -15.62 -5.81
CA LEU A 196 0.62 -15.50 -6.53
C LEU A 196 0.76 -16.10 -7.93
N THR A 197 -0.35 -16.61 -8.45
CA THR A 197 -0.45 -17.22 -9.78
C THR A 197 -1.47 -16.46 -10.64
N ASP A 198 -1.65 -16.90 -11.89
CA ASP A 198 -2.75 -16.43 -12.73
C ASP A 198 -4.09 -16.61 -12.03
N GLY A 199 -5.01 -15.68 -12.27
CA GLY A 199 -6.31 -15.65 -11.60
C GLY A 199 -6.32 -14.85 -10.29
N TRP A 200 -5.19 -14.27 -9.85
CA TRP A 200 -5.17 -13.30 -8.76
C TRP A 200 -5.20 -11.87 -9.29
N TYR A 201 -6.12 -11.07 -8.76
CA TYR A 201 -6.37 -9.70 -9.20
C TYR A 201 -6.47 -8.74 -8.03
N ARG A 202 -6.07 -7.49 -8.25
CA ARG A 202 -6.28 -6.40 -7.31
C ARG A 202 -7.16 -5.33 -7.94
N VAL A 203 -8.18 -4.88 -7.20
CA VAL A 203 -9.04 -3.76 -7.55
C VAL A 203 -8.96 -2.66 -6.52
N ALA A 204 -9.05 -1.40 -6.93
CA ALA A 204 -9.17 -0.27 -6.01
C ALA A 204 -10.61 -0.19 -5.49
N VAL A 205 -10.76 0.24 -4.24
CA VAL A 205 -12.03 0.76 -3.72
C VAL A 205 -12.19 2.17 -4.25
N ARG A 206 -13.29 2.44 -4.95
CA ARG A 206 -13.57 3.71 -5.62
C ARG A 206 -14.89 4.30 -5.13
N LEU A 207 -15.40 5.30 -5.83
CA LEU A 207 -16.73 5.86 -5.55
C LEU A 207 -17.82 4.81 -5.78
N PRO A 208 -18.99 4.93 -5.12
CA PRO A 208 -20.07 3.95 -5.21
C PRO A 208 -20.43 3.57 -6.66
N GLU A 209 -20.61 4.55 -7.52
CA GLU A 209 -21.02 4.38 -8.93
C GLU A 209 -19.97 3.59 -9.72
N GLU A 210 -18.69 3.82 -9.45
CA GLU A 210 -17.58 3.11 -10.12
C GLU A 210 -17.46 1.66 -9.60
N ASN A 211 -17.70 1.44 -8.31
CA ASN A 211 -17.74 0.09 -7.72
C ASN A 211 -18.93 -0.71 -8.28
N GLU A 212 -20.10 -0.08 -8.43
CA GLU A 212 -21.29 -0.70 -9.03
C GLU A 212 -21.04 -1.10 -10.49
N GLN A 213 -20.39 -0.26 -11.28
CA GLN A 213 -19.99 -0.57 -12.66
C GLN A 213 -19.06 -1.79 -12.71
N LEU A 214 -18.05 -1.83 -11.82
CA LEU A 214 -17.16 -2.98 -11.70
C LEU A 214 -17.93 -4.27 -11.35
N ILE A 215 -18.86 -4.20 -10.39
CA ILE A 215 -19.66 -5.35 -9.94
C ILE A 215 -20.56 -5.84 -11.08
N ALA A 216 -21.21 -4.94 -11.83
CA ALA A 216 -22.05 -5.29 -12.97
C ALA A 216 -21.24 -6.02 -14.06
N ALA A 217 -20.09 -5.48 -14.44
CA ALA A 217 -19.22 -6.12 -15.43
C ALA A 217 -18.66 -7.47 -14.96
N LEU A 218 -18.37 -7.61 -13.67
CA LEU A 218 -17.95 -8.90 -13.11
C LEU A 218 -19.08 -9.95 -13.14
N ARG A 219 -20.33 -9.55 -12.93
CA ARG A 219 -21.50 -10.45 -13.06
C ARG A 219 -21.64 -10.98 -14.49
N GLU A 220 -21.57 -10.08 -15.47
CA GLU A 220 -21.62 -10.47 -16.89
C GLU A 220 -20.46 -11.41 -17.26
N ALA A 221 -19.24 -11.08 -16.83
CA ALA A 221 -18.06 -11.91 -17.07
C ALA A 221 -18.13 -13.30 -16.40
N ALA A 222 -18.86 -13.40 -15.29
CA ALA A 222 -19.08 -14.66 -14.57
C ALA A 222 -20.30 -15.46 -15.11
N GLY A 223 -21.02 -14.95 -16.11
CA GLY A 223 -22.23 -15.58 -16.65
C GLY A 223 -23.41 -15.60 -15.67
N ARG A 224 -23.52 -14.60 -14.80
CA ARG A 224 -24.50 -14.52 -13.72
C ARG A 224 -25.29 -13.23 -13.76
#